data_109785abf80948df1cd7f3445d278ab6
#
_entry.id   109785abf80948df1cd7f3445d278ab6
#
_cell.length_a   1.000
_cell.length_b   1.000
_cell.length_c   1.000
_cell.angle_alpha   90.00
_cell.angle_beta   90.00
_cell.angle_gamma   90.00
#
_symmetry.space_group_name_H-M   'P 1'
#
loop_
_entity.id
_entity.type
_entity.pdbx_description
1 polymer ?
#
loop_
_entity_poly.entity_id
_entity_poly.type
_entity_poly.pdbx_seq_one_letter_code
_entity_poly.pdbx_strand_id
1 'polypeptide(L)'
;MPSQTARTLRIRPKVFIDADVLFAGSAAPSEHGASLTVLRMAEITLVEAYVSQQVLDEAERNLQAKLPQSLPAFRMIVARCLKKVPNPEAGEVKRYAGLAERADLPILVAALQAGCPWLVRFNTRYYQPRHTDLTVLPPGDFLLRVRDLLARMA
;
A
#
# COMPACT_ATOMS: atom_id res chain seq x y z
N MET A 1 21.55 5.68 23.97
CA MET A 1 21.34 5.66 22.52
C MET A 1 21.30 4.22 22.01
N PRO A 2 20.29 3.87 21.24
CA PRO A 2 20.32 2.54 20.63
C PRO A 2 21.50 2.44 19.67
N SER A 3 22.13 1.27 19.61
CA SER A 3 23.22 1.00 18.67
C SER A 3 22.73 1.16 17.24
N GLN A 4 23.63 1.41 16.30
CA GLN A 4 23.26 1.48 14.88
C GLN A 4 22.57 0.19 14.39
N THR A 5 22.97 -0.96 14.91
CA THR A 5 22.35 -2.26 14.61
C THR A 5 20.90 -2.30 15.07
N ALA A 6 20.60 -1.80 16.28
CA ALA A 6 19.22 -1.73 16.77
C ALA A 6 18.38 -0.73 15.97
N ARG A 7 18.99 0.35 15.47
CA ARG A 7 18.33 1.32 14.60
C ARG A 7 17.96 0.69 13.25
N THR A 8 18.89 -0.05 12.65
CA THR A 8 18.68 -0.73 11.36
C THR A 8 17.57 -1.78 11.47
N LEU A 9 17.51 -2.53 12.57
CA LEU A 9 16.49 -3.55 12.82
C LEU A 9 15.10 -2.97 13.06
N ARG A 10 15.00 -1.67 13.42
CA ARG A 10 13.71 -0.99 13.62
C ARG A 10 13.15 -0.35 12.35
N ILE A 11 13.96 -0.22 11.31
CA ILE A 11 13.51 0.39 10.05
C ILE A 11 12.77 -0.67 9.24
N ARG A 12 11.45 -0.52 9.16
CA ARG A 12 10.59 -1.35 8.31
C ARG A 12 10.20 -0.55 7.09
N PRO A 13 10.23 -1.14 5.90
CA PRO A 13 9.71 -0.47 4.71
C PRO A 13 8.25 -0.08 4.91
N LYS A 14 7.92 1.20 4.68
CA LYS A 14 6.56 1.69 4.70
C LYS A 14 5.99 1.66 3.29
N VAL A 15 4.85 1.06 3.13
CA VAL A 15 4.20 0.91 1.83
C VAL A 15 2.75 1.32 1.93
N PHE A 16 2.28 2.11 0.96
CA PHE A 16 0.87 2.46 0.83
C PHE A 16 0.22 1.50 -0.15
N ILE A 17 -0.93 0.95 0.23
CA ILE A 17 -1.65 -0.06 -0.56
C ILE A 17 -2.91 0.55 -1.15
N ASP A 18 -3.08 0.44 -2.46
CA ASP A 18 -4.29 0.91 -3.14
C ASP A 18 -5.40 -0.15 -3.11
N ALA A 19 -6.61 0.29 -3.42
CA ALA A 19 -7.82 -0.52 -3.32
C ALA A 19 -7.80 -1.77 -4.21
N ASP A 20 -7.22 -1.67 -5.42
CA ASP A 20 -7.13 -2.81 -6.34
C ASP A 20 -6.29 -3.97 -5.79
N VAL A 21 -5.25 -3.66 -5.03
CA VAL A 21 -4.41 -4.65 -4.37
C VAL A 21 -5.14 -5.29 -3.19
N LEU A 22 -5.88 -4.50 -2.42
CA LEU A 22 -6.73 -5.02 -1.35
C LEU A 22 -7.82 -5.94 -1.90
N PHE A 23 -8.44 -5.55 -3.00
CA PHE A 23 -9.43 -6.38 -3.68
C PHE A 23 -8.83 -7.72 -4.09
N ALA A 24 -7.70 -7.69 -4.80
CA ALA A 24 -7.03 -8.90 -5.27
C ALA A 24 -6.58 -9.80 -4.12
N GLY A 25 -6.03 -9.24 -3.06
CA GLY A 25 -5.59 -10.00 -1.88
C GLY A 25 -6.76 -10.64 -1.14
N SER A 26 -7.89 -9.92 -1.01
CA SER A 26 -9.08 -10.43 -0.32
C SER A 26 -9.82 -11.50 -1.12
N ALA A 27 -9.78 -11.38 -2.45
CA ALA A 27 -10.44 -12.30 -3.38
C ALA A 27 -9.54 -13.47 -3.79
N ALA A 28 -8.31 -13.54 -3.29
CA ALA A 28 -7.28 -14.43 -3.77
C ALA A 28 -7.75 -15.90 -3.80
N PRO A 29 -7.84 -16.50 -4.99
CA PRO A 29 -8.14 -17.93 -5.11
C PRO A 29 -6.95 -18.81 -4.73
N SER A 30 -5.76 -18.22 -4.61
CA SER A 30 -4.51 -18.89 -4.30
C SER A 30 -3.74 -18.09 -3.24
N GLU A 31 -3.15 -18.80 -2.29
CA GLU A 31 -2.30 -18.20 -1.26
C GLU A 31 -0.98 -17.65 -1.79
N HIS A 32 -0.68 -17.89 -3.07
CA HIS A 32 0.59 -17.51 -3.71
C HIS A 32 0.51 -16.23 -4.54
N GLY A 33 -0.64 -15.55 -4.56
CA GLY A 33 -0.79 -14.30 -5.28
C GLY A 33 0.08 -13.18 -4.68
N ALA A 34 0.65 -12.33 -5.54
CA ALA A 34 1.54 -11.27 -5.10
C ALA A 34 0.86 -10.28 -4.15
N SER A 35 -0.40 -9.92 -4.41
CA SER A 35 -1.16 -9.02 -3.54
C SER A 35 -1.30 -9.58 -2.13
N LEU A 36 -1.70 -10.84 -1.99
CA LEU A 36 -1.84 -11.46 -0.69
C LEU A 36 -0.49 -11.61 0.00
N THR A 37 0.57 -11.89 -0.74
CA THR A 37 1.92 -11.99 -0.18
C THR A 37 2.37 -10.65 0.44
N VAL A 38 2.12 -9.54 -0.23
CA VAL A 38 2.42 -8.20 0.33
C VAL A 38 1.67 -7.99 1.65
N LEU A 39 0.38 -8.34 1.69
CA LEU A 39 -0.44 -8.19 2.90
C LEU A 39 0.04 -9.10 4.02
N ARG A 40 0.46 -10.32 3.71
CA ARG A 40 1.03 -11.24 4.70
C ARG A 40 2.37 -10.76 5.26
N MET A 41 3.18 -10.11 4.45
CA MET A 41 4.41 -9.47 4.94
C MET A 41 4.09 -8.37 5.96
N ALA A 42 3.00 -7.65 5.76
CA ALA A 42 2.53 -6.67 6.74
C ALA A 42 2.04 -7.34 8.03
N GLU A 43 1.32 -8.46 7.92
CA GLU A 43 0.85 -9.21 9.07
C GLU A 43 1.99 -9.69 9.96
N ILE A 44 3.07 -10.19 9.37
CA ILE A 44 4.25 -10.64 10.12
C ILE A 44 5.23 -9.50 10.44
N THR A 45 4.84 -8.27 10.20
CA THR A 45 5.59 -7.05 10.51
C THR A 45 6.91 -6.87 9.75
N LEU A 46 7.06 -7.51 8.62
CA LEU A 46 8.21 -7.31 7.73
C LEU A 46 8.16 -5.95 7.05
N VAL A 47 6.97 -5.48 6.72
CA VAL A 47 6.68 -4.15 6.20
C VAL A 47 5.58 -3.50 7.02
N GLU A 48 5.47 -2.17 6.94
CA GLU A 48 4.32 -1.43 7.49
C GLU A 48 3.43 -1.01 6.33
N ALA A 49 2.22 -1.56 6.25
CA ALA A 49 1.26 -1.26 5.19
C ALA A 49 0.22 -0.25 5.65
N TYR A 50 0.09 0.84 4.89
CA TYR A 50 -0.82 1.95 5.17
C TYR A 50 -1.91 2.03 4.12
N VAL A 51 -3.08 2.45 4.55
CA VAL A 51 -4.24 2.75 3.71
C VAL A 51 -4.94 3.98 4.23
N SER A 52 -5.65 4.68 3.35
CA SER A 52 -6.57 5.75 3.77
C SER A 52 -7.99 5.23 3.85
N GLN A 53 -8.88 6.00 4.49
CA GLN A 53 -10.30 5.66 4.53
C GLN A 53 -10.90 5.55 3.13
N GLN A 54 -10.49 6.43 2.21
CA GLN A 54 -10.95 6.37 0.81
C GLN A 54 -10.61 5.02 0.16
N VAL A 55 -9.40 4.52 0.37
CA VAL A 55 -8.97 3.23 -0.16
C VAL A 55 -9.82 2.09 0.41
N LEU A 56 -10.06 2.10 1.72
CA LEU A 56 -10.89 1.10 2.38
C LEU A 56 -12.32 1.10 1.84
N ASP A 57 -12.91 2.28 1.70
CA ASP A 57 -14.28 2.44 1.20
C ASP A 57 -14.40 1.93 -0.25
N GLU A 58 -13.43 2.24 -1.08
CA GLU A 58 -13.41 1.78 -2.47
C GLU A 58 -13.26 0.27 -2.57
N ALA A 59 -12.35 -0.32 -1.82
CA ALA A 59 -12.13 -1.76 -1.81
C ALA A 59 -13.38 -2.50 -1.30
N GLU A 60 -13.99 -2.03 -0.21
CA GLU A 60 -15.20 -2.63 0.35
C GLU A 60 -16.36 -2.55 -0.64
N ARG A 61 -16.55 -1.39 -1.27
CA ARG A 61 -17.61 -1.19 -2.26
C ARG A 61 -17.46 -2.14 -3.45
N ASN A 62 -16.23 -2.28 -3.95
CA ASN A 62 -15.96 -3.17 -5.08
C ASN A 62 -16.16 -4.65 -4.70
N LEU A 63 -15.74 -5.06 -3.51
CA LEU A 63 -16.00 -6.42 -3.02
C LEU A 63 -17.47 -6.67 -2.82
N GLN A 64 -18.20 -5.74 -2.22
CA GLN A 64 -19.63 -5.86 -2.02
C GLN A 64 -20.38 -6.05 -3.33
N ALA A 65 -19.95 -5.35 -4.38
CA ALA A 65 -20.58 -5.42 -5.69
C ALA A 65 -20.22 -6.68 -6.48
N LYS A 66 -18.96 -7.14 -6.38
CA LYS A 66 -18.43 -8.18 -7.26
C LYS A 66 -18.20 -9.52 -6.58
N LEU A 67 -17.75 -9.51 -5.31
CA LEU A 67 -17.37 -10.72 -4.57
C LEU A 67 -17.70 -10.56 -3.09
N PRO A 68 -19.00 -10.47 -2.72
CA PRO A 68 -19.38 -10.24 -1.32
C PRO A 68 -18.92 -11.35 -0.37
N GLN A 69 -18.71 -12.56 -0.88
CA GLN A 69 -18.18 -13.67 -0.09
C GLN A 69 -16.74 -13.44 0.40
N SER A 70 -16.02 -12.49 -0.18
CA SER A 70 -14.65 -12.14 0.22
C SER A 70 -14.59 -11.04 1.28
N LEU A 71 -15.73 -10.46 1.68
CA LEU A 71 -15.76 -9.41 2.71
C LEU A 71 -15.19 -9.86 4.07
N PRO A 72 -15.48 -11.08 4.57
CA PRO A 72 -14.87 -11.53 5.82
C PRO A 72 -13.34 -11.57 5.75
N ALA A 73 -12.75 -12.05 4.65
CA ALA A 73 -11.31 -12.05 4.45
C ALA A 73 -10.76 -10.61 4.41
N PHE A 74 -11.43 -9.70 3.72
CA PHE A 74 -11.08 -8.29 3.67
C PHE A 74 -11.04 -7.66 5.07
N ARG A 75 -12.04 -7.90 5.88
CA ARG A 75 -12.10 -7.36 7.24
C ARG A 75 -10.97 -7.88 8.12
N MET A 76 -10.60 -9.15 7.96
CA MET A 76 -9.45 -9.72 8.67
C MET A 76 -8.13 -9.07 8.23
N ILE A 77 -7.96 -8.85 6.93
CA ILE A 77 -6.77 -8.19 6.37
C ILE A 77 -6.67 -6.76 6.94
N VAL A 78 -7.75 -6.01 6.92
CA VAL A 78 -7.78 -4.65 7.46
C VAL A 78 -7.35 -4.64 8.93
N ALA A 79 -7.91 -5.54 9.73
CA ALA A 79 -7.63 -5.59 11.16
C ALA A 79 -6.20 -6.03 11.48
N ARG A 80 -5.64 -6.96 10.71
CA ARG A 80 -4.35 -7.60 11.04
C ARG A 80 -3.16 -7.03 10.31
N CYS A 81 -3.37 -6.48 9.11
CA CYS A 81 -2.27 -6.14 8.21
C CYS A 81 -2.08 -4.65 8.02
N LEU A 82 -3.12 -3.83 8.20
CA LEU A 82 -3.14 -2.46 7.72
C LEU A 82 -3.19 -1.42 8.83
N LYS A 83 -2.49 -0.32 8.62
CA LYS A 83 -2.58 0.89 9.44
C LYS A 83 -3.34 1.95 8.66
N LYS A 84 -4.42 2.46 9.25
CA LYS A 84 -5.26 3.47 8.59
C LYS A 84 -4.75 4.88 8.87
N VAL A 85 -4.66 5.69 7.81
CA VAL A 85 -4.37 7.12 7.90
C VAL A 85 -5.58 7.92 7.40
N PRO A 86 -5.76 9.16 7.86
CA PRO A 86 -6.87 9.98 7.39
C PRO A 86 -6.75 10.33 5.92
N ASN A 87 -7.88 10.60 5.27
CA ASN A 87 -7.87 11.16 3.93
C ASN A 87 -7.24 12.56 3.97
N PRO A 88 -6.42 12.92 2.97
CA PRO A 88 -5.87 14.26 2.90
C PRO A 88 -7.00 15.29 2.66
N GLU A 89 -6.78 16.50 3.15
CA GLU A 89 -7.71 17.60 2.92
C GLU A 89 -7.64 18.08 1.47
N ALA A 90 -8.74 18.61 0.95
CA ALA A 90 -8.84 19.05 -0.43
C ALA A 90 -7.76 20.09 -0.80
N GLY A 91 -7.41 20.98 0.12
CA GLY A 91 -6.35 21.96 -0.10
C GLY A 91 -4.97 21.34 -0.29
N GLU A 92 -4.67 20.31 0.46
CA GLU A 92 -3.42 19.56 0.32
C GLU A 92 -3.38 18.82 -1.02
N VAL A 93 -4.49 18.19 -1.42
CA VAL A 93 -4.58 17.48 -2.69
C VAL A 93 -4.31 18.41 -3.88
N LYS A 94 -4.85 19.63 -3.84
CA LYS A 94 -4.67 20.61 -4.92
C LYS A 94 -3.21 20.99 -5.16
N ARG A 95 -2.36 20.94 -4.15
CA ARG A 95 -0.92 21.26 -4.30
C ARG A 95 -0.19 20.28 -5.22
N TYR A 96 -0.75 19.10 -5.40
CA TYR A 96 -0.14 18.04 -6.20
C TYR A 96 -0.84 17.85 -7.55
N ALA A 97 -1.67 18.81 -7.96
CA ALA A 97 -2.40 18.74 -9.23
C ALA A 97 -1.43 18.45 -10.40
N GLY A 98 -1.82 17.54 -11.28
CA GLY A 98 -1.03 17.13 -12.44
C GLY A 98 -0.09 15.96 -12.22
N LEU A 99 0.14 15.50 -10.97
CA LEU A 99 1.00 14.37 -10.68
C LEU A 99 0.32 13.00 -10.83
N ALA A 100 -1.00 12.99 -10.92
CA ALA A 100 -1.81 11.81 -11.18
C ALA A 100 -3.15 12.25 -11.74
N GLU A 101 -3.98 11.30 -12.18
CA GLU A 101 -5.35 11.60 -12.52
C GLU A 101 -6.08 12.15 -11.29
N ARG A 102 -7.08 12.99 -11.54
CA ARG A 102 -7.80 13.69 -10.47
C ARG A 102 -8.35 12.74 -9.41
N ALA A 103 -8.86 11.57 -9.82
CA ALA A 103 -9.40 10.59 -8.89
C ALA A 103 -8.31 9.92 -8.03
N ASP A 104 -7.08 9.84 -8.54
CA ASP A 104 -5.95 9.18 -7.88
C ASP A 104 -5.11 10.12 -7.01
N LEU A 105 -5.26 11.43 -7.20
CA LEU A 105 -4.49 12.42 -6.42
C LEU A 105 -4.64 12.26 -4.90
N PRO A 106 -5.84 12.05 -4.34
CA PRO A 106 -5.97 11.88 -2.90
C PRO A 106 -5.18 10.67 -2.37
N ILE A 107 -5.05 9.63 -3.16
CA ILE A 107 -4.30 8.43 -2.80
C ILE A 107 -2.80 8.72 -2.82
N LEU A 108 -2.32 9.38 -3.87
CA LEU A 108 -0.94 9.85 -3.97
C LEU A 108 -0.55 10.70 -2.76
N VAL A 109 -1.37 11.69 -2.43
CA VAL A 109 -1.12 12.62 -1.33
C VAL A 109 -1.15 11.90 0.01
N ALA A 110 -2.09 10.97 0.22
CA ALA A 110 -2.15 10.19 1.44
C ALA A 110 -0.87 9.37 1.64
N ALA A 111 -0.35 8.76 0.58
CA ALA A 111 0.91 8.01 0.63
C ALA A 111 2.09 8.90 1.02
N LEU A 112 2.16 10.09 0.44
CA LEU A 112 3.21 11.06 0.77
C LEU A 112 3.12 11.54 2.22
N GLN A 113 1.91 11.86 2.69
CA GLN A 113 1.69 12.30 4.07
C GLN A 113 1.99 11.21 5.09
N ALA A 114 1.74 9.94 4.74
CA ALA A 114 2.07 8.81 5.58
C ALA A 114 3.59 8.50 5.61
N GLY A 115 4.37 9.18 4.77
CA GLY A 115 5.81 8.95 4.69
C GLY A 115 6.18 7.64 4.00
N CYS A 116 5.30 7.13 3.12
CA CYS A 116 5.55 5.90 2.39
C CYS A 116 6.38 6.17 1.14
N PRO A 117 7.56 5.55 0.99
CA PRO A 117 8.32 5.68 -0.24
C PRO A 117 7.75 4.86 -1.40
N TRP A 118 6.83 3.92 -1.12
CA TRP A 118 6.21 3.08 -2.13
C TRP A 118 4.70 3.13 -2.05
N LEU A 119 4.08 3.20 -3.24
CA LEU A 119 2.64 3.02 -3.43
C LEU A 119 2.45 1.80 -4.33
N VAL A 120 1.79 0.77 -3.81
CA VAL A 120 1.56 -0.48 -4.54
C VAL A 120 0.16 -0.48 -5.13
N ARG A 121 0.08 -0.60 -6.46
CA ARG A 121 -1.16 -0.70 -7.22
C ARG A 121 -0.90 -1.36 -8.58
N PHE A 122 -1.94 -1.94 -9.19
CA PHE A 122 -1.79 -2.60 -10.48
C PHE A 122 -1.62 -1.62 -11.63
N ASN A 123 -2.47 -0.59 -11.68
CA ASN A 123 -2.38 0.41 -12.75
C ASN A 123 -1.43 1.53 -12.35
N THR A 124 -0.22 1.51 -12.91
CA THR A 124 0.80 2.51 -12.65
C THR A 124 0.91 3.57 -13.75
N ARG A 125 0.09 3.44 -14.81
CA ARG A 125 0.24 4.18 -16.08
C ARG A 125 0.17 5.70 -15.95
N TYR A 126 -0.71 6.20 -15.10
CA TYR A 126 -1.02 7.63 -15.01
C TYR A 126 -0.34 8.34 -13.84
N TYR A 127 0.48 7.64 -13.08
CA TYR A 127 1.28 8.27 -12.04
C TYR A 127 2.55 8.85 -12.65
N GLN A 128 2.77 10.12 -12.36
CA GLN A 128 3.95 10.80 -12.87
C GLN A 128 5.20 10.31 -12.12
N PRO A 129 6.22 9.82 -12.83
CA PRO A 129 7.43 9.28 -12.20
C PRO A 129 8.35 10.34 -11.60
N ARG A 130 7.99 11.61 -11.71
CA ARG A 130 8.85 12.73 -11.33
C ARG A 130 8.81 13.10 -9.86
N HIS A 131 7.87 12.54 -9.07
CA HIS A 131 7.91 12.77 -7.64
C HIS A 131 8.94 11.85 -7.03
N THR A 132 10.07 12.42 -6.60
CA THR A 132 11.25 11.66 -6.15
C THR A 132 11.02 10.89 -4.86
N ASP A 133 10.00 11.28 -4.06
CA ASP A 133 9.75 10.69 -2.75
C ASP A 133 8.77 9.51 -2.81
N LEU A 134 8.23 9.19 -3.99
CA LEU A 134 7.25 8.13 -4.13
C LEU A 134 7.51 7.32 -5.40
N THR A 135 7.65 6.01 -5.22
CA THR A 135 7.72 5.05 -6.33
C THR A 135 6.42 4.25 -6.38
N VAL A 136 5.76 4.25 -7.55
CA VAL A 136 4.52 3.51 -7.77
C VAL A 136 4.83 2.24 -8.54
N LEU A 137 4.46 1.09 -7.99
CA LEU A 137 4.78 -0.21 -8.61
C LEU A 137 3.72 -1.27 -8.31
N PRO A 138 3.62 -2.29 -9.20
CA PRO A 138 2.74 -3.42 -8.96
C PRO A 138 3.22 -4.29 -7.79
N PRO A 139 2.33 -5.11 -7.21
CA PRO A 139 2.70 -5.96 -6.07
C PRO A 139 3.91 -6.87 -6.33
N GLY A 140 3.99 -7.49 -7.50
CA GLY A 140 5.12 -8.36 -7.84
C GLY A 140 6.45 -7.62 -7.83
N ASP A 141 6.48 -6.42 -8.38
CA ASP A 141 7.69 -5.57 -8.39
C ASP A 141 8.08 -5.12 -6.99
N PHE A 142 7.09 -4.83 -6.16
CA PHE A 142 7.34 -4.48 -4.76
C PHE A 142 7.99 -5.65 -4.01
N LEU A 143 7.53 -6.88 -4.25
CA LEU A 143 8.14 -8.08 -3.65
C LEU A 143 9.61 -8.21 -4.02
N LEU A 144 9.96 -7.90 -5.27
CA LEU A 144 11.36 -7.91 -5.71
C LEU A 144 12.20 -6.85 -4.99
N ARG A 145 11.63 -5.68 -4.73
CA ARG A 145 12.29 -4.64 -3.94
C ARG A 145 12.55 -5.09 -2.52
N VAL A 146 11.58 -5.72 -1.87
CA VAL A 146 11.74 -6.26 -0.52
C VAL A 146 12.81 -7.35 -0.50
N ARG A 147 12.81 -8.23 -1.48
CA ARG A 147 13.85 -9.27 -1.63
C ARG A 147 15.24 -8.64 -1.68
N ASP A 148 15.42 -7.59 -2.48
CA ASP A 148 16.70 -6.91 -2.61
C ASP A 148 17.15 -6.25 -1.31
N LEU A 149 16.21 -5.66 -0.57
CA LEU A 149 16.49 -5.08 0.74
C LEU A 149 16.96 -6.16 1.73
N LEU A 150 16.29 -7.31 1.77
CA LEU A 150 16.67 -8.43 2.62
C LEU A 150 18.05 -8.99 2.26
N ALA A 151 18.36 -9.07 0.97
CA ALA A 151 19.66 -9.56 0.50
C ALA A 151 20.81 -8.66 0.96
N ARG A 152 20.57 -7.34 1.11
CA ARG A 152 21.58 -6.39 1.59
C ARG A 152 21.81 -6.49 3.09
N MET A 153 20.92 -7.14 3.82
CA MET A 153 21.05 -7.34 5.27
C MET A 153 21.85 -8.60 5.61
N ALA A 154 22.10 -9.46 4.65
CA ALA A 154 22.83 -10.69 4.83
C ALA A 154 24.35 -10.47 4.92
#